data_8df171c58f4ac504483a0803d1c7c057
#
_entry.id   8df171c58f4ac504483a0803d1c7c057
#
_cell.length_a   1.000
_cell.length_b   1.000
_cell.length_c   1.000
_cell.angle_alpha   90.00
_cell.angle_beta   90.00
_cell.angle_gamma   90.00
#
_symmetry.space_group_name_H-M   'P 1'
#
loop_
_entity.id
_entity.type
_entity.pdbx_description
1 polymer ?
#
loop_
_entity_poly.entity_id
_entity_poly.type
_entity_poly.pdbx_seq_one_letter_code
_entity_poly.pdbx_strand_id
1 'polypeptide(L)'
;MSETADKLARLRAELKARGATGFVVPRTDEHNSEYVPAYAERLAWLTDFTGSAGTAVVLGDQAAVFVDGRYVLQAAEQVDAGHITPIFIEEKKLAAWVKEAAQEGDVLGYDPKLHSIGWVKEVTEALAVKGAEAKPLSPNAIDAVWDDQPALPTPAAVPHDAEFAGMAAADKRAKIAETLADKGADAAAITMLDSVAWLFNIRGTDVVHTPVAQAYAIAHADGAADLFIDGAKVTDELREHLGNQVRLRGYEEFDAALADLGQAGKAVLADPATASAAVFATLEDAGAKLVKAADPCALPKAIKNEVEKEGTRRAHRRDGAALSEFLHWLAVEGPKGGLDEMDAADKLQAFRARRERFEDLSFDTISGAGSNGAVIHYRVTEETNKPIEPDSVYLVDSGGQYLDGTTDVTRTVAIGEVGREEKERFTLVLKGHIALATARFPKGTGGGQLDTLARQPLWQAGLDYDHGTGHGVGSYLAVHEGPQRIAKMNNGVGLEPGMILSNEPGYYKPGAYGMRIENLVLVTEPEAVAGGERPMLGFETLTLAPIDRNMILPELLTEAERGWLNAYHARVRTEITPHVDAETAAWLAEATAEI
;
A
#
# COMPACT_ATOMS: atom_id res chain seq x y z
N MET A 1 -23.09 24.44 15.46
CA MET A 1 -22.66 23.91 14.14
C MET A 1 -21.87 22.65 14.44
N SER A 2 -21.95 21.62 13.62
CA SER A 2 -21.00 20.51 13.78
C SER A 2 -19.59 21.01 13.41
N GLU A 3 -18.56 20.32 13.88
CA GLU A 3 -17.16 20.66 13.56
C GLU A 3 -16.91 20.65 12.05
N THR A 4 -17.46 19.65 11.34
CA THR A 4 -17.42 19.53 9.87
C THR A 4 -18.06 20.74 9.19
N ALA A 5 -19.20 21.24 9.69
CA ALA A 5 -19.84 22.44 9.14
C ALA A 5 -18.97 23.70 9.29
N ASP A 6 -18.26 23.86 10.39
CA ASP A 6 -17.33 24.98 10.63
C ASP A 6 -16.12 24.89 9.68
N LYS A 7 -15.49 23.71 9.58
CA LYS A 7 -14.37 23.46 8.67
C LYS A 7 -14.76 23.78 7.21
N LEU A 8 -15.93 23.33 6.75
CA LEU A 8 -16.45 23.63 5.41
C LEU A 8 -16.74 25.12 5.21
N ALA A 9 -17.28 25.80 6.21
CA ALA A 9 -17.55 27.25 6.13
C ALA A 9 -16.24 28.05 6.02
N ARG A 10 -15.23 27.72 6.80
CA ARG A 10 -13.88 28.31 6.75
C ARG A 10 -13.23 28.10 5.38
N LEU A 11 -13.25 26.87 4.88
CA LEU A 11 -12.73 26.53 3.54
C LEU A 11 -13.44 27.35 2.45
N ARG A 12 -14.78 27.39 2.45
CA ARG A 12 -15.54 28.19 1.46
C ARG A 12 -15.21 29.67 1.51
N ALA A 13 -14.99 30.23 2.69
CA ALA A 13 -14.57 31.63 2.85
C ALA A 13 -13.18 31.88 2.23
N GLU A 14 -12.23 30.99 2.46
CA GLU A 14 -10.88 31.05 1.89
C GLU A 14 -10.91 30.92 0.36
N LEU A 15 -11.66 29.95 -0.17
CA LEU A 15 -11.83 29.77 -1.62
C LEU A 15 -12.41 31.00 -2.29
N LYS A 16 -13.44 31.61 -1.69
CA LYS A 16 -14.02 32.84 -2.19
C LYS A 16 -13.00 33.99 -2.24
N ALA A 17 -12.15 34.10 -1.22
CA ALA A 17 -11.07 35.12 -1.20
C ALA A 17 -10.06 34.90 -2.34
N ARG A 18 -9.85 33.65 -2.78
CA ARG A 18 -8.95 33.30 -3.89
C ARG A 18 -9.65 33.24 -5.25
N GLY A 19 -10.94 33.57 -5.33
CA GLY A 19 -11.74 33.54 -6.57
C GLY A 19 -12.00 32.13 -7.06
N ALA A 20 -12.19 31.17 -6.15
CA ALA A 20 -12.62 29.81 -6.43
C ALA A 20 -13.98 29.53 -5.80
N THR A 21 -14.76 28.60 -6.40
CA THR A 21 -16.08 28.17 -5.91
C THR A 21 -16.03 26.77 -5.30
N GLY A 22 -14.92 26.04 -5.47
CA GLY A 22 -14.73 24.70 -4.93
C GLY A 22 -13.26 24.34 -4.77
N PHE A 23 -13.00 23.20 -4.12
CA PHE A 23 -11.65 22.65 -3.92
C PHE A 23 -11.67 21.13 -3.82
N VAL A 24 -10.59 20.48 -4.30
CA VAL A 24 -10.39 19.04 -4.21
C VAL A 24 -9.34 18.73 -3.16
N VAL A 25 -9.64 17.78 -2.27
CA VAL A 25 -8.78 17.37 -1.16
C VAL A 25 -8.55 15.85 -1.27
N PRO A 26 -7.45 15.41 -1.89
CA PRO A 26 -7.10 13.99 -1.98
C PRO A 26 -6.47 13.48 -0.68
N ARG A 27 -6.52 12.16 -0.49
CA ARG A 27 -5.77 11.44 0.53
C ARG A 27 -4.37 11.13 -0.03
N THR A 28 -3.51 12.14 -0.06
CA THR A 28 -2.12 11.98 -0.49
C THR A 28 -1.30 13.19 -0.07
N ASP A 29 0.02 13.05 -0.10
CA ASP A 29 0.99 14.12 0.02
C ASP A 29 1.62 14.48 -1.35
N GLU A 30 2.61 15.36 -1.35
CA GLU A 30 3.33 15.81 -2.55
C GLU A 30 4.22 14.73 -3.19
N HIS A 31 4.37 13.58 -2.53
CA HIS A 31 5.10 12.40 -3.02
C HIS A 31 4.17 11.30 -3.54
N ASN A 32 2.86 11.56 -3.56
CA ASN A 32 1.83 10.59 -3.92
C ASN A 32 1.83 9.35 -3.03
N SER A 33 2.10 9.53 -1.73
CA SER A 33 2.12 8.48 -0.73
C SER A 33 0.70 8.00 -0.38
N GLU A 34 0.52 6.70 -0.12
CA GLU A 34 -0.72 6.13 0.40
C GLU A 34 -0.86 6.41 1.91
N TYR A 35 0.17 6.10 2.69
CA TYR A 35 0.29 6.52 4.07
C TYR A 35 1.02 7.85 4.10
N VAL A 36 0.44 8.84 4.75
CA VAL A 36 0.97 10.20 4.76
C VAL A 36 1.36 10.62 6.17
N PRO A 37 2.37 11.50 6.31
CA PRO A 37 2.67 12.09 7.62
C PRO A 37 1.54 13.00 8.09
N ALA A 38 1.49 13.23 9.40
CA ALA A 38 0.38 13.93 10.06
C ALA A 38 0.03 15.31 9.47
N TYR A 39 1.01 16.05 8.96
CA TYR A 39 0.75 17.36 8.33
C TYR A 39 -0.05 17.26 7.03
N ALA A 40 -0.04 16.10 6.38
CA ALA A 40 -0.71 15.86 5.10
C ALA A 40 -2.09 15.18 5.25
N GLU A 41 -2.57 14.96 6.49
CA GLU A 41 -3.88 14.37 6.81
C GLU A 41 -5.06 15.32 6.51
N ARG A 42 -4.98 16.06 5.41
CA ARG A 42 -5.96 17.09 5.00
C ARG A 42 -7.35 16.54 4.78
N LEU A 43 -7.46 15.33 4.21
CA LEU A 43 -8.74 14.67 3.99
C LEU A 43 -9.41 14.31 5.32
N ALA A 44 -8.66 13.69 6.24
CA ALA A 44 -9.15 13.35 7.56
C ALA A 44 -9.54 14.59 8.36
N TRP A 45 -8.72 15.64 8.31
CA TRP A 45 -9.06 16.92 8.97
C TRP A 45 -10.41 17.50 8.48
N LEU A 46 -10.67 17.46 7.16
CA LEU A 46 -11.89 18.04 6.58
C LEU A 46 -13.13 17.18 6.81
N THR A 47 -13.00 15.84 6.75
CA THR A 47 -14.14 14.92 6.59
C THR A 47 -14.31 13.94 7.76
N ASP A 48 -13.36 13.91 8.68
CA ASP A 48 -13.21 12.90 9.74
C ASP A 48 -12.99 11.47 9.21
N PHE A 49 -12.88 11.30 7.88
CA PHE A 49 -12.58 10.01 7.23
C PHE A 49 -11.08 9.69 7.32
N THR A 50 -10.72 8.60 7.98
CA THR A 50 -9.34 8.20 8.27
C THR A 50 -8.80 7.07 7.38
N GLY A 51 -9.54 6.63 6.36
CA GLY A 51 -9.10 5.59 5.42
C GLY A 51 -7.89 6.02 4.58
N SER A 52 -7.08 5.06 4.11
CA SER A 52 -5.84 5.35 3.37
C SER A 52 -6.06 5.74 1.90
N ALA A 53 -7.29 5.66 1.38
CA ALA A 53 -7.63 6.07 0.02
C ALA A 53 -8.97 6.80 -0.03
N GLY A 54 -8.98 7.98 -0.63
CA GLY A 54 -10.18 8.79 -0.79
C GLY A 54 -9.90 10.18 -1.31
N THR A 55 -10.94 10.87 -1.75
CA THR A 55 -10.85 12.25 -2.22
C THR A 55 -12.14 13.00 -1.89
N ALA A 56 -12.03 14.10 -1.19
CA ALA A 56 -13.19 15.00 -1.00
C ALA A 56 -13.22 16.08 -2.08
N VAL A 57 -14.43 16.47 -2.47
CA VAL A 57 -14.69 17.63 -3.33
C VAL A 57 -15.72 18.51 -2.66
N VAL A 58 -15.39 19.78 -2.52
CA VAL A 58 -16.33 20.84 -2.14
C VAL A 58 -16.58 21.68 -3.38
N LEU A 59 -17.85 21.89 -3.77
CA LEU A 59 -18.20 22.72 -4.93
C LEU A 59 -19.52 23.45 -4.63
N GLY A 60 -19.48 24.77 -4.54
CA GLY A 60 -20.60 25.57 -4.07
C GLY A 60 -21.06 25.14 -2.68
N ASP A 61 -22.35 24.83 -2.57
CA ASP A 61 -22.96 24.35 -1.32
C ASP A 61 -22.85 22.82 -1.12
N GLN A 62 -22.38 22.10 -2.15
CA GLN A 62 -22.25 20.64 -2.12
C GLN A 62 -20.87 20.22 -1.63
N ALA A 63 -20.80 19.05 -0.99
CA ALA A 63 -19.55 18.37 -0.68
C ALA A 63 -19.76 16.84 -0.74
N ALA A 64 -18.76 16.14 -1.26
CA ALA A 64 -18.76 14.69 -1.36
C ALA A 64 -17.37 14.13 -1.05
N VAL A 65 -17.31 12.91 -0.50
CA VAL A 65 -16.09 12.13 -0.35
C VAL A 65 -16.21 10.84 -1.16
N PHE A 66 -15.22 10.60 -2.02
CA PHE A 66 -15.14 9.44 -2.90
C PHE A 66 -14.23 8.41 -2.29
N VAL A 67 -14.70 7.18 -2.10
CA VAL A 67 -13.96 6.07 -1.53
C VAL A 67 -14.10 4.82 -2.40
N ASP A 68 -13.12 3.92 -2.36
CA ASP A 68 -13.20 2.62 -3.03
C ASP A 68 -13.87 1.56 -2.14
N GLY A 69 -13.99 0.32 -2.65
CA GLY A 69 -14.73 -0.77 -1.99
C GLY A 69 -14.22 -1.14 -0.59
N ARG A 70 -12.96 -0.84 -0.28
CA ARG A 70 -12.35 -1.11 1.02
C ARG A 70 -12.95 -0.25 2.14
N TYR A 71 -13.46 0.94 1.79
CA TYR A 71 -13.82 2.01 2.73
C TYR A 71 -15.30 2.40 2.72
N VAL A 72 -16.16 1.72 1.97
CA VAL A 72 -17.60 2.09 1.87
C VAL A 72 -18.28 2.10 3.23
N LEU A 73 -18.07 1.06 4.05
CA LEU A 73 -18.63 0.96 5.39
C LEU A 73 -18.05 2.02 6.34
N GLN A 74 -16.72 2.17 6.33
CA GLN A 74 -16.03 3.13 7.19
C GLN A 74 -16.42 4.58 6.88
N ALA A 75 -16.51 4.95 5.60
CA ALA A 75 -16.94 6.30 5.21
C ALA A 75 -18.39 6.59 5.64
N ALA A 76 -19.27 5.59 5.57
CA ALA A 76 -20.66 5.74 6.02
C ALA A 76 -20.78 5.96 7.54
N GLU A 77 -19.82 5.44 8.33
CA GLU A 77 -19.81 5.58 9.78
C GLU A 77 -19.10 6.86 10.25
N GLN A 78 -17.98 7.24 9.61
CA GLN A 78 -17.13 8.34 10.07
C GLN A 78 -17.55 9.72 9.55
N VAL A 79 -18.08 9.78 8.32
CA VAL A 79 -18.37 11.06 7.66
C VAL A 79 -19.71 11.63 8.12
N ASP A 80 -19.74 12.93 8.46
CA ASP A 80 -20.99 13.65 8.74
C ASP A 80 -21.84 13.77 7.45
N ALA A 81 -22.71 12.77 7.21
CA ALA A 81 -23.55 12.68 6.03
C ALA A 81 -24.56 13.86 5.89
N GLY A 82 -24.76 14.66 6.93
CA GLY A 82 -25.53 15.91 6.87
C GLY A 82 -24.83 17.02 6.11
N HIS A 83 -23.51 16.91 5.92
CA HIS A 83 -22.69 17.94 5.29
C HIS A 83 -21.83 17.43 4.12
N ILE A 84 -21.39 16.18 4.14
CA ILE A 84 -20.54 15.57 3.10
C ILE A 84 -21.16 14.22 2.69
N THR A 85 -21.40 14.01 1.41
CA THR A 85 -21.99 12.78 0.89
C THR A 85 -20.90 11.74 0.59
N PRO A 86 -20.88 10.57 1.25
CA PRO A 86 -20.00 9.47 0.85
C PRO A 86 -20.46 8.88 -0.49
N ILE A 87 -19.52 8.64 -1.40
CA ILE A 87 -19.79 8.10 -2.74
C ILE A 87 -18.81 6.96 -3.03
N PHE A 88 -19.33 5.82 -3.44
CA PHE A 88 -18.54 4.70 -3.93
C PHE A 88 -18.07 4.95 -5.37
N ILE A 89 -16.76 4.91 -5.62
CA ILE A 89 -16.17 5.30 -6.91
C ILE A 89 -16.58 4.40 -8.09
N GLU A 90 -17.01 3.14 -7.83
CA GLU A 90 -17.51 2.27 -8.88
C GLU A 90 -18.95 2.62 -9.29
N GLU A 91 -19.74 3.23 -8.40
CA GLU A 91 -21.06 3.73 -8.73
C GLU A 91 -21.00 5.08 -9.45
N LYS A 92 -20.13 5.99 -8.96
CA LYS A 92 -19.94 7.30 -9.56
C LYS A 92 -18.53 7.81 -9.39
N LYS A 93 -17.81 8.00 -10.48
CA LYS A 93 -16.48 8.61 -10.50
C LYS A 93 -16.53 10.11 -10.21
N LEU A 94 -15.46 10.63 -9.59
CA LEU A 94 -15.31 12.05 -9.23
C LEU A 94 -15.56 12.97 -10.43
N ALA A 95 -14.96 12.73 -11.58
CA ALA A 95 -15.15 13.55 -12.78
C ALA A 95 -16.61 13.58 -13.27
N ALA A 96 -17.34 12.46 -13.14
CA ALA A 96 -18.76 12.40 -13.47
C ALA A 96 -19.60 13.24 -12.49
N TRP A 97 -19.30 13.16 -11.19
CA TRP A 97 -19.97 13.99 -10.18
C TRP A 97 -19.69 15.48 -10.38
N VAL A 98 -18.42 15.85 -10.61
CA VAL A 98 -18.02 17.23 -10.90
C VAL A 98 -18.77 17.77 -12.12
N LYS A 99 -18.85 16.97 -13.21
CA LYS A 99 -19.62 17.34 -14.41
C LYS A 99 -21.10 17.55 -14.12
N GLU A 100 -21.70 16.82 -13.20
CA GLU A 100 -23.12 17.00 -12.83
C GLU A 100 -23.33 18.22 -11.93
N ALA A 101 -22.47 18.39 -10.92
CA ALA A 101 -22.59 19.41 -9.88
C ALA A 101 -22.19 20.82 -10.36
N ALA A 102 -21.21 20.92 -11.27
CA ALA A 102 -20.69 22.20 -11.75
C ALA A 102 -21.73 23.02 -12.53
N GLN A 103 -21.66 24.33 -12.34
CA GLN A 103 -22.42 25.34 -13.04
C GLN A 103 -21.50 26.22 -13.90
N GLU A 104 -22.10 26.97 -14.85
CA GLU A 104 -21.35 27.93 -15.66
C GLU A 104 -20.69 29.00 -14.78
N GLY A 105 -19.37 29.18 -14.98
CA GLY A 105 -18.55 30.13 -14.23
C GLY A 105 -17.99 29.59 -12.92
N ASP A 106 -18.26 28.32 -12.55
CA ASP A 106 -17.59 27.69 -11.40
C ASP A 106 -16.09 27.55 -11.62
N VAL A 107 -15.33 27.73 -10.55
CA VAL A 107 -13.88 27.58 -10.49
C VAL A 107 -13.53 26.54 -9.43
N LEU A 108 -13.16 25.33 -9.87
CA LEU A 108 -12.73 24.25 -8.98
C LEU A 108 -11.21 24.34 -8.75
N GLY A 109 -10.83 24.75 -7.54
CA GLY A 109 -9.43 24.78 -7.11
C GLY A 109 -8.86 23.39 -6.86
N TYR A 110 -7.56 23.23 -7.07
CA TYR A 110 -6.81 22.05 -6.69
C TYR A 110 -5.37 22.42 -6.35
N ASP A 111 -4.71 21.65 -5.48
CA ASP A 111 -3.28 21.82 -5.23
C ASP A 111 -2.48 21.07 -6.31
N PRO A 112 -1.68 21.77 -7.15
CA PRO A 112 -0.95 21.11 -8.23
C PRO A 112 0.14 20.15 -7.75
N LYS A 113 0.55 20.20 -6.47
CA LYS A 113 1.51 19.27 -5.87
C LYS A 113 0.88 17.92 -5.50
N LEU A 114 -0.47 17.85 -5.38
CA LEU A 114 -1.18 16.67 -4.91
C LEU A 114 -1.91 15.90 -6.01
N HIS A 115 -1.80 16.31 -7.28
CA HIS A 115 -2.51 15.71 -8.38
C HIS A 115 -1.60 15.42 -9.58
N SER A 116 -1.83 14.28 -10.23
CA SER A 116 -1.13 13.96 -11.50
C SER A 116 -1.67 14.78 -12.68
N ILE A 117 -0.86 14.90 -13.74
CA ILE A 117 -1.32 15.57 -14.98
C ILE A 117 -2.52 14.89 -15.64
N GLY A 118 -2.64 13.56 -15.47
CA GLY A 118 -3.79 12.80 -15.97
C GLY A 118 -5.09 13.19 -15.27
N TRP A 119 -5.05 13.30 -13.95
CA TRP A 119 -6.18 13.75 -13.14
C TRP A 119 -6.60 15.20 -13.49
N VAL A 120 -5.64 16.11 -13.57
CA VAL A 120 -5.90 17.50 -13.93
C VAL A 120 -6.60 17.60 -15.28
N LYS A 121 -6.13 16.85 -16.28
CA LYS A 121 -6.74 16.79 -17.60
C LYS A 121 -8.19 16.29 -17.54
N GLU A 122 -8.44 15.15 -16.86
CA GLU A 122 -9.78 14.54 -16.75
C GLU A 122 -10.79 15.51 -16.12
N VAL A 123 -10.41 16.16 -15.01
CA VAL A 123 -11.29 17.10 -14.30
C VAL A 123 -11.50 18.37 -15.10
N THR A 124 -10.47 18.90 -15.76
CA THR A 124 -10.60 20.06 -16.65
C THR A 124 -11.56 19.81 -17.79
N GLU A 125 -11.47 18.64 -18.45
CA GLU A 125 -12.40 18.24 -19.52
C GLU A 125 -13.83 18.08 -19.00
N ALA A 126 -14.02 17.55 -17.79
CA ALA A 126 -15.34 17.41 -17.19
C ALA A 126 -16.00 18.77 -16.89
N LEU A 127 -15.24 19.73 -16.34
CA LEU A 127 -15.68 21.09 -16.03
C LEU A 127 -16.00 21.91 -17.29
N ALA A 128 -15.17 21.80 -18.31
CA ALA A 128 -15.34 22.55 -19.57
C ALA A 128 -16.70 22.31 -20.24
N VAL A 129 -17.30 21.13 -20.07
CA VAL A 129 -18.65 20.80 -20.57
C VAL A 129 -19.73 21.74 -20.01
N LYS A 130 -19.47 22.31 -18.82
CA LYS A 130 -20.40 23.22 -18.12
C LYS A 130 -20.00 24.69 -18.21
N GLY A 131 -18.93 25.04 -18.91
CA GLY A 131 -18.36 26.38 -18.87
C GLY A 131 -17.73 26.75 -17.54
N ALA A 132 -17.27 25.74 -16.80
CA ALA A 132 -16.50 25.84 -15.56
C ALA A 132 -15.01 25.55 -15.80
N GLU A 133 -14.15 25.90 -14.87
CA GLU A 133 -12.70 25.73 -15.02
C GLU A 133 -12.04 25.08 -13.80
N ALA A 134 -10.91 24.38 -14.02
CA ALA A 134 -10.01 23.94 -12.98
C ALA A 134 -8.88 24.98 -12.78
N LYS A 135 -8.57 25.32 -11.52
CA LYS A 135 -7.56 26.34 -11.18
C LYS A 135 -6.55 25.82 -10.17
N PRO A 136 -5.24 25.83 -10.48
CA PRO A 136 -4.23 25.53 -9.47
C PRO A 136 -4.23 26.58 -8.36
N LEU A 137 -4.24 26.15 -7.12
CA LEU A 137 -4.15 27.01 -5.92
C LEU A 137 -2.94 26.62 -5.09
N SER A 138 -2.03 27.55 -4.91
CA SER A 138 -0.86 27.44 -4.04
C SER A 138 -0.75 28.71 -3.18
N PRO A 139 -0.48 28.60 -1.85
CA PRO A 139 -0.42 27.38 -1.05
C PRO A 139 -1.77 26.63 -1.00
N ASN A 140 -1.78 25.40 -0.45
CA ASN A 140 -3.00 24.59 -0.32
C ASN A 140 -4.08 25.33 0.46
N ALA A 141 -5.35 25.22 0.02
CA ALA A 141 -6.44 25.97 0.66
C ALA A 141 -6.82 25.40 2.05
N ILE A 142 -6.60 24.10 2.28
CA ILE A 142 -6.79 23.48 3.60
C ILE A 142 -5.74 24.01 4.58
N ASP A 143 -4.46 24.06 4.18
CA ASP A 143 -3.37 24.51 5.04
C ASP A 143 -3.57 25.97 5.53
N ALA A 144 -4.28 26.77 4.75
CA ALA A 144 -4.61 28.15 5.13
C ALA A 144 -5.69 28.27 6.22
N VAL A 145 -6.47 27.20 6.43
CA VAL A 145 -7.58 27.18 7.40
C VAL A 145 -7.43 26.13 8.50
N TRP A 146 -6.38 25.33 8.45
CA TRP A 146 -6.05 24.32 9.46
C TRP A 146 -5.07 24.91 10.49
N ASP A 147 -5.62 25.57 11.54
CA ASP A 147 -4.83 26.36 12.50
C ASP A 147 -3.82 25.56 13.31
N ASP A 148 -4.11 24.30 13.60
CA ASP A 148 -3.27 23.37 14.37
C ASP A 148 -2.62 22.29 13.51
N GLN A 149 -2.41 22.56 12.21
CA GLN A 149 -1.74 21.64 11.29
C GLN A 149 -0.37 21.22 11.85
N PRO A 150 -0.11 19.91 11.95
CA PRO A 150 1.19 19.41 12.39
C PRO A 150 2.35 19.91 11.51
N ALA A 151 3.52 20.05 12.10
CA ALA A 151 4.73 20.41 11.35
C ALA A 151 5.24 19.21 10.51
N LEU A 152 6.07 19.53 9.50
CA LEU A 152 6.85 18.53 8.77
C LEU A 152 7.70 17.70 9.75
N PRO A 153 7.79 16.38 9.57
CA PRO A 153 8.61 15.52 10.41
C PRO A 153 10.10 15.81 10.20
N THR A 154 10.87 15.74 11.28
CA THR A 154 12.32 16.03 11.29
C THR A 154 13.23 14.88 11.80
N PRO A 155 12.76 13.63 11.99
CA PRO A 155 13.67 12.54 12.38
C PRO A 155 14.82 12.38 11.39
N ALA A 156 15.97 11.92 11.90
CA ALA A 156 17.13 11.69 11.06
C ALA A 156 16.87 10.59 10.02
N ALA A 157 17.33 10.83 8.79
CA ALA A 157 17.46 9.77 7.80
C ALA A 157 18.73 8.96 8.10
N VAL A 158 18.63 7.63 7.96
CA VAL A 158 19.69 6.68 8.29
C VAL A 158 20.12 5.86 7.08
N PRO A 159 21.39 5.45 6.98
CA PRO A 159 21.84 4.48 5.99
C PRO A 159 21.09 3.15 6.12
N HIS A 160 20.87 2.49 4.98
CA HIS A 160 20.44 1.10 4.91
C HIS A 160 21.56 0.26 4.32
N ASP A 161 22.17 -0.57 5.14
CA ASP A 161 23.42 -1.24 4.82
C ASP A 161 23.33 -2.18 3.61
N ALA A 162 24.43 -2.29 2.88
CA ALA A 162 24.52 -3.16 1.70
C ALA A 162 24.32 -4.65 2.05
N GLU A 163 24.53 -5.05 3.32
CA GLU A 163 24.22 -6.41 3.78
C GLU A 163 22.72 -6.74 3.70
N PHE A 164 21.84 -5.73 3.71
CA PHE A 164 20.40 -5.85 3.54
C PHE A 164 19.95 -5.45 2.12
N ALA A 165 20.50 -4.35 1.60
CA ALA A 165 20.14 -3.80 0.30
C ALA A 165 20.69 -4.62 -0.88
N GLY A 166 21.74 -5.42 -0.68
CA GLY A 166 22.34 -6.30 -1.69
C GLY A 166 23.04 -5.60 -2.85
N MET A 167 22.91 -4.27 -2.95
CA MET A 167 23.52 -3.44 -4.00
C MET A 167 23.87 -2.08 -3.41
N ALA A 168 25.07 -1.58 -3.71
CA ALA A 168 25.48 -0.25 -3.26
C ALA A 168 24.67 0.85 -3.97
N ALA A 169 24.43 1.96 -3.27
CA ALA A 169 23.70 3.10 -3.84
C ALA A 169 24.37 3.66 -5.12
N ALA A 170 25.70 3.61 -5.20
CA ALA A 170 26.44 4.01 -6.39
C ALA A 170 26.11 3.15 -7.62
N ASP A 171 26.00 1.82 -7.42
CA ASP A 171 25.65 0.88 -8.51
C ASP A 171 24.20 1.06 -8.95
N LYS A 172 23.30 1.36 -8.00
CA LYS A 172 21.89 1.70 -8.32
C LYS A 172 21.84 2.96 -9.20
N ARG A 173 22.54 4.03 -8.81
CA ARG A 173 22.61 5.26 -9.61
C ARG A 173 23.21 5.03 -11.00
N ALA A 174 24.24 4.19 -11.12
CA ALA A 174 24.82 3.83 -12.41
C ALA A 174 23.79 3.15 -13.33
N LYS A 175 23.00 2.20 -12.82
CA LYS A 175 21.90 1.57 -13.58
C LYS A 175 20.82 2.57 -14.01
N ILE A 176 20.48 3.51 -13.12
CA ILE A 176 19.52 4.56 -13.49
C ILE A 176 20.10 5.46 -14.59
N ALA A 177 21.40 5.82 -14.53
CA ALA A 177 22.07 6.59 -15.57
C ALA A 177 22.04 5.88 -16.93
N GLU A 178 22.26 4.55 -17.00
CA GLU A 178 22.09 3.75 -18.21
C GLU A 178 20.65 3.84 -18.74
N THR A 179 19.65 3.71 -17.85
CA THR A 179 18.23 3.82 -18.21
C THR A 179 17.91 5.21 -18.79
N LEU A 180 18.47 6.28 -18.22
CA LEU A 180 18.30 7.65 -18.72
C LEU A 180 18.92 7.82 -20.11
N ALA A 181 20.12 7.29 -20.33
CA ALA A 181 20.79 7.33 -21.62
C ALA A 181 19.95 6.62 -22.70
N ASP A 182 19.41 5.44 -22.40
CA ASP A 182 18.55 4.68 -23.31
C ASP A 182 17.25 5.43 -23.68
N LYS A 183 16.74 6.23 -22.75
CA LYS A 183 15.54 7.06 -22.96
C LYS A 183 15.85 8.44 -23.55
N GLY A 184 17.13 8.78 -23.75
CA GLY A 184 17.55 10.09 -24.24
C GLY A 184 17.26 11.23 -23.24
N ALA A 185 17.27 10.94 -21.95
CA ALA A 185 17.08 11.91 -20.88
C ALA A 185 18.42 12.31 -20.25
N ASP A 186 18.61 13.59 -19.96
CA ASP A 186 19.78 14.12 -19.22
C ASP A 186 19.64 13.91 -17.70
N ALA A 187 18.40 13.90 -17.20
CA ALA A 187 18.07 13.73 -15.80
C ALA A 187 16.67 13.12 -15.61
N ALA A 188 16.40 12.62 -14.40
CA ALA A 188 15.05 12.23 -13.96
C ALA A 188 14.67 12.92 -12.66
N ALA A 189 13.44 13.42 -12.57
CA ALA A 189 12.81 13.85 -11.34
C ALA A 189 12.20 12.63 -10.62
N ILE A 190 12.72 12.29 -9.45
CA ILE A 190 12.26 11.17 -8.62
C ILE A 190 11.47 11.75 -7.44
N THR A 191 10.19 11.49 -7.41
CA THR A 191 9.26 12.07 -6.43
C THR A 191 8.72 11.08 -5.41
N MET A 192 8.71 9.77 -5.72
CA MET A 192 8.24 8.73 -4.81
C MET A 192 9.25 8.49 -3.68
N LEU A 193 8.79 8.52 -2.43
CA LEU A 193 9.65 8.37 -1.25
C LEU A 193 10.39 7.03 -1.21
N ASP A 194 9.72 5.94 -1.59
CA ASP A 194 10.31 4.61 -1.64
C ASP A 194 11.35 4.47 -2.76
N SER A 195 11.17 5.15 -3.89
CA SER A 195 12.16 5.24 -4.97
C SER A 195 13.41 6.01 -4.53
N VAL A 196 13.23 7.14 -3.82
CA VAL A 196 14.35 7.90 -3.22
C VAL A 196 15.07 7.03 -2.19
N ALA A 197 14.34 6.40 -1.28
CA ALA A 197 14.91 5.54 -0.25
C ALA A 197 15.71 4.36 -0.84
N TRP A 198 15.18 3.74 -1.90
CA TRP A 198 15.85 2.67 -2.62
C TRP A 198 17.10 3.16 -3.35
N LEU A 199 17.01 4.28 -4.07
CA LEU A 199 18.11 4.81 -4.89
C LEU A 199 19.36 5.13 -4.09
N PHE A 200 19.16 5.68 -2.88
CA PHE A 200 20.25 6.12 -2.01
C PHE A 200 20.58 5.13 -0.89
N ASN A 201 19.86 4.00 -0.78
CA ASN A 201 19.94 3.11 0.39
C ASN A 201 19.81 3.89 1.71
N ILE A 202 18.74 4.64 1.86
CA ILE A 202 18.42 5.39 3.07
C ILE A 202 17.03 5.00 3.59
N ARG A 203 16.83 5.13 4.89
CA ARG A 203 15.54 4.94 5.53
C ARG A 203 15.25 6.11 6.47
N GLY A 204 14.01 6.24 6.90
CA GLY A 204 13.57 7.26 7.84
C GLY A 204 12.29 6.83 8.54
N THR A 205 11.75 7.67 9.40
CA THR A 205 10.52 7.42 10.16
C THR A 205 9.51 8.54 9.98
N ASP A 206 9.51 9.20 8.82
CA ASP A 206 8.63 10.34 8.57
C ASP A 206 7.18 9.93 8.29
N VAL A 207 6.99 8.70 7.80
CA VAL A 207 5.68 8.11 7.56
C VAL A 207 5.51 6.91 8.49
N VAL A 208 4.39 6.86 9.18
CA VAL A 208 4.09 5.75 10.11
C VAL A 208 4.15 4.42 9.35
N HIS A 209 4.82 3.43 9.92
CA HIS A 209 5.00 2.07 9.40
C HIS A 209 5.72 1.96 8.05
N THR A 210 6.09 3.07 7.43
CA THR A 210 6.83 3.07 6.16
C THR A 210 8.22 3.67 6.37
N PRO A 211 9.30 2.90 6.22
CA PRO A 211 10.64 3.36 6.60
C PRO A 211 11.26 4.28 5.54
N VAL A 212 10.68 5.46 5.35
CA VAL A 212 11.10 6.49 4.39
C VAL A 212 11.32 7.85 5.04
N ALA A 213 12.19 8.65 4.44
CA ALA A 213 12.35 10.06 4.77
C ALA A 213 11.72 10.92 3.68
N GLN A 214 11.06 12.01 4.06
CA GLN A 214 10.54 13.02 3.13
C GLN A 214 11.71 13.64 2.36
N ALA A 215 11.81 13.31 1.08
CA ALA A 215 12.87 13.77 0.21
C ALA A 215 12.49 13.65 -1.27
N TYR A 216 13.07 14.51 -2.10
CA TYR A 216 13.07 14.36 -3.56
C TYR A 216 14.46 14.03 -4.07
N ALA A 217 14.55 13.53 -5.29
CA ALA A 217 15.83 13.38 -5.95
C ALA A 217 15.79 13.82 -7.40
N ILE A 218 16.95 14.25 -7.91
CA ILE A 218 17.23 14.35 -9.33
C ILE A 218 18.40 13.41 -9.62
N ALA A 219 18.16 12.37 -10.42
CA ALA A 219 19.20 11.48 -10.91
C ALA A 219 19.70 11.99 -12.27
N HIS A 220 21.02 12.05 -12.47
CA HIS A 220 21.64 12.55 -13.70
C HIS A 220 22.21 11.41 -14.54
N ALA A 221 22.25 11.60 -15.88
CA ALA A 221 22.76 10.60 -16.84
C ALA A 221 24.27 10.31 -16.71
N ASP A 222 25.02 11.10 -15.93
CA ASP A 222 26.43 10.86 -15.59
C ASP A 222 26.64 10.06 -14.29
N GLY A 223 25.55 9.61 -13.65
CA GLY A 223 25.57 8.87 -12.39
C GLY A 223 25.64 9.72 -11.11
N ALA A 224 25.77 11.05 -11.23
CA ALA A 224 25.59 11.97 -10.11
C ALA A 224 24.11 12.07 -9.73
N ALA A 225 23.83 12.56 -8.53
CA ALA A 225 22.46 12.83 -8.11
C ALA A 225 22.39 14.01 -7.13
N ASP A 226 21.25 14.69 -7.12
CA ASP A 226 20.86 15.64 -6.08
C ASP A 226 19.85 14.97 -5.16
N LEU A 227 20.07 15.05 -3.84
CA LEU A 227 19.10 14.64 -2.82
C LEU A 227 18.60 15.90 -2.12
N PHE A 228 17.30 16.16 -2.23
CA PHE A 228 16.60 17.30 -1.61
C PHE A 228 15.93 16.82 -0.33
N ILE A 229 16.48 17.19 0.79
CA ILE A 229 16.07 16.72 2.12
C ILE A 229 16.27 17.84 3.14
N ASP A 230 15.42 17.89 4.17
CA ASP A 230 15.60 18.83 5.27
C ASP A 230 16.97 18.60 5.93
N GLY A 231 17.73 19.68 6.09
CA GLY A 231 19.05 19.65 6.71
C GLY A 231 19.08 19.08 8.13
N ALA A 232 17.97 19.18 8.88
CA ALA A 232 17.83 18.60 10.22
C ALA A 232 17.89 17.05 10.21
N LYS A 233 17.56 16.41 9.09
CA LYS A 233 17.59 14.95 8.92
C LYS A 233 18.98 14.41 8.56
N VAL A 234 19.93 15.28 8.23
CA VAL A 234 21.21 14.92 7.66
C VAL A 234 22.29 14.82 8.72
N THR A 235 22.62 13.60 9.13
CA THR A 235 23.73 13.30 10.04
C THR A 235 25.08 13.23 9.31
N ASP A 236 26.19 13.23 10.06
CA ASP A 236 27.52 13.01 9.47
C ASP A 236 27.65 11.61 8.87
N GLU A 237 27.03 10.60 9.51
CA GLU A 237 26.98 9.23 9.00
C GLU A 237 26.26 9.16 7.64
N LEU A 238 25.12 9.84 7.51
CA LEU A 238 24.40 9.90 6.25
C LEU A 238 25.25 10.60 5.17
N ARG A 239 25.98 11.67 5.50
CA ARG A 239 26.89 12.35 4.55
C ARG A 239 28.00 11.44 4.05
N GLU A 240 28.60 10.67 4.95
CA GLU A 240 29.64 9.70 4.60
C GLU A 240 29.08 8.59 3.69
N HIS A 241 27.90 8.06 4.03
CA HIS A 241 27.20 7.03 3.24
C HIS A 241 26.90 7.49 1.80
N LEU A 242 26.39 8.69 1.62
CA LEU A 242 26.02 9.25 0.31
C LEU A 242 27.22 9.54 -0.58
N GLY A 243 28.36 9.91 0.03
CA GLY A 243 29.60 10.18 -0.68
C GLY A 243 29.56 11.43 -1.56
N ASN A 244 30.62 11.65 -2.36
CA ASN A 244 30.83 12.91 -3.09
C ASN A 244 30.03 13.05 -4.40
N GLN A 245 29.41 11.99 -4.90
CA GLN A 245 28.59 12.01 -6.12
C GLN A 245 27.14 12.37 -5.87
N VAL A 246 26.73 12.51 -4.58
CA VAL A 246 25.41 12.96 -4.18
C VAL A 246 25.52 14.35 -3.59
N ARG A 247 24.86 15.31 -4.21
CA ARG A 247 24.78 16.68 -3.71
C ARG A 247 23.54 16.81 -2.82
N LEU A 248 23.76 17.14 -1.54
CA LEU A 248 22.69 17.45 -0.60
C LEU A 248 22.20 18.87 -0.81
N ARG A 249 20.88 19.04 -0.89
CA ARG A 249 20.18 20.31 -1.06
C ARG A 249 19.00 20.40 -0.09
N GLY A 250 18.56 21.63 0.20
CA GLY A 250 17.35 21.85 0.99
C GLY A 250 16.11 21.30 0.29
N TYR A 251 15.19 20.72 1.07
CA TYR A 251 13.96 20.12 0.55
C TYR A 251 13.18 21.08 -0.35
N GLU A 252 13.11 22.34 0.04
CA GLU A 252 12.43 23.44 -0.66
C GLU A 252 13.10 23.88 -1.98
N GLU A 253 14.35 23.44 -2.23
CA GLU A 253 15.08 23.82 -3.43
C GLU A 253 14.70 22.96 -4.66
N PHE A 254 13.87 21.92 -4.50
CA PHE A 254 13.56 20.97 -5.57
C PHE A 254 12.92 21.65 -6.79
N ASP A 255 11.89 22.49 -6.58
CA ASP A 255 11.20 23.19 -7.67
C ASP A 255 12.17 24.12 -8.44
N ALA A 256 13.06 24.81 -7.72
CA ALA A 256 14.09 25.67 -8.33
C ALA A 256 15.10 24.86 -9.15
N ALA A 257 15.51 23.69 -8.68
CA ALA A 257 16.41 22.81 -9.42
C ALA A 257 15.78 22.24 -10.72
N LEU A 258 14.49 21.94 -10.69
CA LEU A 258 13.76 21.57 -11.91
C LEU A 258 13.73 22.73 -12.92
N ALA A 259 13.49 23.95 -12.44
CA ALA A 259 13.53 25.14 -13.30
C ALA A 259 14.92 25.38 -13.89
N ASP A 260 15.99 25.17 -13.13
CA ASP A 260 17.38 25.27 -13.63
C ASP A 260 17.66 24.27 -14.77
N LEU A 261 17.18 23.02 -14.65
CA LEU A 261 17.28 22.03 -15.72
C LEU A 261 16.52 22.49 -16.98
N GLY A 262 15.33 23.06 -16.80
CA GLY A 262 14.53 23.59 -17.90
C GLY A 262 15.24 24.75 -18.61
N GLN A 263 15.74 25.74 -17.88
CA GLN A 263 16.49 26.88 -18.40
C GLN A 263 17.77 26.43 -19.15
N ALA A 264 18.38 25.33 -18.71
CA ALA A 264 19.52 24.72 -19.39
C ALA A 264 19.11 23.91 -20.63
N GLY A 265 17.83 23.81 -20.97
CA GLY A 265 17.30 23.06 -22.13
C GLY A 265 17.49 21.56 -22.04
N LYS A 266 17.58 21.02 -20.81
CA LYS A 266 17.79 19.60 -20.54
C LYS A 266 16.56 18.75 -20.89
N ALA A 267 16.80 17.50 -21.28
CA ALA A 267 15.77 16.48 -21.39
C ALA A 267 15.55 15.83 -20.02
N VAL A 268 14.37 16.03 -19.44
CA VAL A 268 14.06 15.55 -18.08
C VAL A 268 12.97 14.50 -18.12
N LEU A 269 13.25 13.32 -17.55
CA LEU A 269 12.27 12.26 -17.36
C LEU A 269 11.45 12.57 -16.12
N ALA A 270 10.13 12.53 -16.25
CA ALA A 270 9.18 12.55 -15.15
C ALA A 270 8.04 11.56 -15.41
N ASP A 271 7.62 10.85 -14.38
CA ASP A 271 6.55 9.85 -14.49
C ASP A 271 5.17 10.53 -14.41
N PRO A 272 4.34 10.46 -15.47
CA PRO A 272 3.02 11.08 -15.48
C PRO A 272 2.02 10.44 -14.50
N ALA A 273 2.33 9.26 -13.95
CA ALA A 273 1.47 8.58 -12.98
C ALA A 273 1.78 8.98 -11.53
N THR A 274 3.06 9.28 -11.22
CA THR A 274 3.51 9.50 -9.83
C THR A 274 4.00 10.91 -9.57
N ALA A 275 4.57 11.60 -10.57
CA ALA A 275 4.97 12.99 -10.41
C ALA A 275 3.75 13.93 -10.50
N SER A 276 3.76 14.96 -9.65
CA SER A 276 2.67 15.92 -9.56
C SER A 276 2.59 16.85 -10.78
N ALA A 277 1.43 17.45 -11.01
CA ALA A 277 1.22 18.47 -12.04
C ALA A 277 2.16 19.68 -11.87
N ALA A 278 2.53 20.00 -10.62
CA ALA A 278 3.50 21.08 -10.34
C ALA A 278 4.88 20.77 -10.94
N VAL A 279 5.37 19.54 -10.85
CA VAL A 279 6.65 19.12 -11.45
C VAL A 279 6.63 19.34 -12.97
N PHE A 280 5.57 18.90 -13.64
CA PHE A 280 5.42 19.08 -15.08
C PHE A 280 5.33 20.55 -15.48
N ALA A 281 4.52 21.35 -14.77
CA ALA A 281 4.38 22.78 -15.03
C ALA A 281 5.71 23.50 -14.86
N THR A 282 6.45 23.24 -13.78
CA THR A 282 7.77 23.84 -13.53
C THR A 282 8.77 23.55 -14.65
N LEU A 283 8.83 22.30 -15.10
CA LEU A 283 9.70 21.87 -16.19
C LEU A 283 9.30 22.48 -17.54
N GLU A 284 8.00 22.49 -17.87
CA GLU A 284 7.47 23.04 -19.11
C GLU A 284 7.68 24.57 -19.19
N ASP A 285 7.32 25.29 -18.14
CA ASP A 285 7.45 26.74 -18.05
C ASP A 285 8.92 27.21 -18.14
N ALA A 286 9.84 26.40 -17.61
CA ALA A 286 11.28 26.66 -17.69
C ALA A 286 11.90 26.22 -19.03
N GLY A 287 11.20 25.53 -19.92
CA GLY A 287 11.67 25.13 -21.25
C GLY A 287 12.38 23.79 -21.32
N ALA A 288 12.18 22.88 -20.37
CA ALA A 288 12.72 21.52 -20.40
C ALA A 288 12.12 20.70 -21.56
N LYS A 289 12.91 19.76 -22.08
CA LYS A 289 12.39 18.70 -22.97
C LYS A 289 11.85 17.57 -22.11
N LEU A 290 10.54 17.44 -22.03
CA LEU A 290 9.91 16.40 -21.21
C LEU A 290 10.04 15.01 -21.85
N VAL A 291 10.54 14.05 -21.07
CA VAL A 291 10.52 12.61 -21.35
C VAL A 291 9.50 11.98 -20.42
N LYS A 292 8.26 11.80 -20.91
CA LYS A 292 7.17 11.19 -20.11
C LYS A 292 7.33 9.67 -20.10
N ALA A 293 7.83 9.12 -19.01
CA ALA A 293 8.04 7.69 -18.82
C ALA A 293 7.92 7.33 -17.33
N ALA A 294 7.73 6.04 -17.05
CA ALA A 294 7.68 5.54 -15.67
C ALA A 294 8.96 5.88 -14.88
N ASP A 295 8.82 6.07 -13.58
CA ASP A 295 9.93 6.25 -12.64
C ASP A 295 11.00 5.18 -12.90
N PRO A 296 12.25 5.55 -13.22
CA PRO A 296 13.29 4.60 -13.59
C PRO A 296 13.71 3.70 -12.41
N CYS A 297 13.37 4.05 -11.16
CA CYS A 297 13.62 3.24 -9.98
C CYS A 297 12.54 2.17 -9.76
N ALA A 298 11.31 2.37 -10.24
CA ALA A 298 10.17 1.54 -9.88
C ALA A 298 10.37 0.05 -10.22
N LEU A 299 10.75 -0.26 -11.46
CA LEU A 299 10.95 -1.65 -11.88
C LEU A 299 12.19 -2.31 -11.26
N PRO A 300 13.39 -1.68 -11.24
CA PRO A 300 14.55 -2.26 -10.56
C PRO A 300 14.35 -2.49 -9.06
N LYS A 301 13.59 -1.62 -8.37
CA LYS A 301 13.22 -1.76 -6.97
C LYS A 301 12.26 -2.94 -6.75
N ALA A 302 11.31 -3.15 -7.64
CA ALA A 302 10.34 -4.23 -7.58
C ALA A 302 10.98 -5.61 -7.74
N ILE A 303 12.03 -5.74 -8.57
CA ILE A 303 12.78 -6.97 -8.82
C ILE A 303 13.87 -7.12 -7.75
N LYS A 304 13.56 -7.88 -6.69
CA LYS A 304 14.46 -8.09 -5.56
C LYS A 304 15.71 -8.88 -5.97
N ASN A 305 16.88 -8.40 -5.55
CA ASN A 305 18.13 -9.13 -5.73
C ASN A 305 18.23 -10.33 -4.74
N GLU A 306 19.27 -11.17 -4.87
CA GLU A 306 19.39 -12.38 -4.06
C GLU A 306 19.49 -12.11 -2.55
N VAL A 307 20.11 -10.99 -2.15
CA VAL A 307 20.23 -10.59 -0.74
C VAL A 307 18.87 -10.20 -0.18
N GLU A 308 18.11 -9.38 -0.91
CA GLU A 308 16.76 -8.98 -0.53
C GLU A 308 15.80 -10.18 -0.50
N LYS A 309 15.87 -11.10 -1.47
CA LYS A 309 15.07 -12.34 -1.48
C LYS A 309 15.36 -13.21 -0.26
N GLU A 310 16.63 -13.43 0.06
CA GLU A 310 16.98 -14.24 1.22
C GLU A 310 16.70 -13.52 2.55
N GLY A 311 16.87 -12.19 2.59
CA GLY A 311 16.43 -11.35 3.71
C GLY A 311 14.95 -11.51 3.98
N THR A 312 14.12 -11.41 2.94
CA THR A 312 12.67 -11.59 3.02
C THR A 312 12.30 -13.00 3.52
N ARG A 313 12.97 -14.06 3.05
CA ARG A 313 12.74 -15.43 3.58
C ARG A 313 13.04 -15.52 5.09
N ARG A 314 14.14 -14.89 5.54
CA ARG A 314 14.49 -14.84 6.97
C ARG A 314 13.48 -14.03 7.77
N ALA A 315 13.02 -12.89 7.26
CA ALA A 315 11.97 -12.08 7.88
C ALA A 315 10.68 -12.91 8.08
N HIS A 316 10.25 -13.64 7.05
CA HIS A 316 9.05 -14.49 7.14
C HIS A 316 9.19 -15.68 8.10
N ARG A 317 10.40 -16.22 8.35
CA ARG A 317 10.60 -17.21 9.42
C ARG A 317 10.41 -16.59 10.81
N ARG A 318 10.97 -15.40 11.03
CA ARG A 318 10.82 -14.68 12.31
C ARG A 318 9.36 -14.26 12.54
N ASP A 319 8.73 -13.70 11.53
CA ASP A 319 7.35 -13.25 11.58
C ASP A 319 6.38 -14.44 11.74
N GLY A 320 6.59 -15.52 11.00
CA GLY A 320 5.81 -16.74 11.10
C GLY A 320 5.88 -17.38 12.49
N ALA A 321 7.05 -17.29 13.17
CA ALA A 321 7.16 -17.71 14.54
C ALA A 321 6.36 -16.82 15.50
N ALA A 322 6.42 -15.48 15.33
CA ALA A 322 5.63 -14.54 16.14
C ALA A 322 4.12 -14.78 15.94
N LEU A 323 3.69 -14.92 14.69
CA LEU A 323 2.28 -15.18 14.37
C LEU A 323 1.82 -16.56 14.87
N SER A 324 2.67 -17.60 14.84
CA SER A 324 2.34 -18.92 15.38
C SER A 324 2.17 -18.90 16.90
N GLU A 325 3.01 -18.15 17.63
CA GLU A 325 2.83 -17.93 19.08
C GLU A 325 1.53 -17.19 19.39
N PHE A 326 1.19 -16.19 18.56
CA PHE A 326 -0.06 -15.47 18.69
C PHE A 326 -1.29 -16.36 18.42
N LEU A 327 -1.28 -17.12 17.33
CA LEU A 327 -2.39 -18.02 16.99
C LEU A 327 -2.57 -19.13 18.03
N HIS A 328 -1.49 -19.65 18.61
CA HIS A 328 -1.55 -20.57 19.75
C HIS A 328 -2.19 -19.90 20.97
N TRP A 329 -1.71 -18.71 21.35
CA TRP A 329 -2.30 -17.95 22.46
C TRP A 329 -3.79 -17.68 22.24
N LEU A 330 -4.17 -17.25 21.04
CA LEU A 330 -5.56 -16.97 20.69
C LEU A 330 -6.43 -18.24 20.73
N ALA A 331 -5.92 -19.38 20.28
CA ALA A 331 -6.64 -20.67 20.35
C ALA A 331 -6.89 -21.13 21.78
N VAL A 332 -6.02 -20.76 22.73
CA VAL A 332 -6.15 -21.11 24.17
C VAL A 332 -7.02 -20.10 24.91
N GLU A 333 -6.84 -18.81 24.68
CA GLU A 333 -7.49 -17.76 25.46
C GLU A 333 -8.82 -17.30 24.86
N GLY A 334 -8.95 -17.26 23.53
CA GLY A 334 -10.15 -16.77 22.84
C GLY A 334 -11.44 -17.49 23.27
N PRO A 335 -11.49 -18.83 23.31
CA PRO A 335 -12.71 -19.55 23.72
C PRO A 335 -13.12 -19.33 25.18
N LYS A 336 -12.25 -18.77 26.03
CA LYS A 336 -12.58 -18.44 27.42
C LYS A 336 -13.38 -17.14 27.54
N GLY A 337 -13.40 -16.32 26.48
CA GLY A 337 -13.97 -14.98 26.49
C GLY A 337 -13.12 -13.96 27.26
N GLY A 338 -13.48 -12.69 27.13
CA GLY A 338 -12.84 -11.58 27.85
C GLY A 338 -11.65 -10.94 27.12
N LEU A 339 -11.35 -11.37 25.89
CA LEU A 339 -10.42 -10.67 24.97
C LEU A 339 -11.20 -9.74 24.07
N ASP A 340 -10.55 -8.67 23.63
CA ASP A 340 -11.05 -7.79 22.59
C ASP A 340 -10.05 -7.62 21.44
N GLU A 341 -10.44 -6.86 20.43
CA GLU A 341 -9.65 -6.65 19.21
C GLU A 341 -8.31 -5.93 19.50
N MET A 342 -8.30 -4.98 20.45
CA MET A 342 -7.10 -4.25 20.85
C MET A 342 -6.13 -5.17 21.62
N ASP A 343 -6.64 -5.97 22.55
CA ASP A 343 -5.84 -6.97 23.27
C ASP A 343 -5.12 -7.91 22.29
N ALA A 344 -5.82 -8.34 21.24
CA ALA A 344 -5.26 -9.24 20.24
C ALA A 344 -4.20 -8.54 19.37
N ALA A 345 -4.43 -7.30 18.92
CA ALA A 345 -3.48 -6.52 18.16
C ALA A 345 -2.19 -6.26 18.97
N ASP A 346 -2.32 -5.79 20.19
CA ASP A 346 -1.20 -5.52 21.11
C ASP A 346 -0.40 -6.80 21.41
N LYS A 347 -1.09 -7.92 21.58
CA LYS A 347 -0.45 -9.20 21.84
C LYS A 347 0.40 -9.65 20.67
N LEU A 348 -0.12 -9.52 19.42
CA LEU A 348 0.62 -9.88 18.22
C LEU A 348 1.84 -8.98 18.03
N GLN A 349 1.70 -7.67 18.23
CA GLN A 349 2.83 -6.74 18.19
C GLN A 349 3.89 -7.09 19.24
N ALA A 350 3.48 -7.46 20.46
CA ALA A 350 4.42 -7.89 21.51
C ALA A 350 5.18 -9.17 21.13
N PHE A 351 4.59 -10.10 20.38
CA PHE A 351 5.32 -11.27 19.87
C PHE A 351 6.31 -10.89 18.76
N ARG A 352 5.97 -9.98 17.85
CA ARG A 352 6.86 -9.45 16.82
C ARG A 352 8.05 -8.68 17.41
N ALA A 353 7.80 -7.83 18.40
CA ALA A 353 8.83 -7.01 19.06
C ALA A 353 9.96 -7.81 19.75
N ARG A 354 9.78 -9.12 19.96
CA ARG A 354 10.82 -10.02 20.49
C ARG A 354 11.73 -10.58 19.41
N ARG A 355 11.40 -10.36 18.13
CA ARG A 355 12.14 -10.94 17.02
C ARG A 355 13.32 -10.05 16.63
N GLU A 356 14.42 -10.69 16.24
CA GLU A 356 15.59 -9.98 15.74
C GLU A 356 15.25 -9.14 14.52
N ARG A 357 15.82 -7.95 14.40
CA ARG A 357 15.69 -7.03 13.27
C ARG A 357 14.28 -6.47 13.08
N PHE A 358 13.37 -6.67 14.02
CA PHE A 358 12.06 -6.01 14.01
C PHE A 358 12.25 -4.54 14.39
N GLU A 359 11.74 -3.66 13.54
CA GLU A 359 11.82 -2.21 13.74
C GLU A 359 10.45 -1.60 14.03
N ASP A 360 9.42 -2.01 13.27
CA ASP A 360 8.05 -1.49 13.42
C ASP A 360 7.04 -2.49 12.81
N LEU A 361 5.76 -2.22 12.96
CA LEU A 361 4.72 -2.82 12.12
C LEU A 361 4.88 -2.35 10.66
N SER A 362 4.36 -3.09 9.69
CA SER A 362 4.32 -2.64 8.28
C SER A 362 3.05 -1.85 7.96
N PHE A 363 2.03 -1.93 8.81
CA PHE A 363 0.79 -1.15 8.83
C PHE A 363 0.06 -1.38 10.17
N ASP A 364 -0.92 -0.53 10.49
CA ASP A 364 -1.78 -0.73 11.67
C ASP A 364 -2.50 -2.08 11.58
N THR A 365 -2.35 -2.93 12.60
CA THR A 365 -2.96 -4.26 12.61
C THR A 365 -4.48 -4.18 12.44
N ILE A 366 -5.00 -4.85 11.42
CA ILE A 366 -6.44 -5.10 11.26
C ILE A 366 -6.80 -6.27 12.18
N SER A 367 -7.57 -5.98 13.23
CA SER A 367 -8.03 -6.95 14.22
C SER A 367 -9.54 -6.90 14.27
N GLY A 368 -10.22 -7.80 13.53
CA GLY A 368 -11.65 -7.72 13.28
C GLY A 368 -12.42 -8.92 13.83
N ALA A 369 -13.18 -8.72 14.92
CA ALA A 369 -14.08 -9.70 15.52
C ALA A 369 -15.47 -9.62 14.88
N GLY A 370 -15.99 -10.75 14.39
CA GLY A 370 -17.32 -10.84 13.80
C GLY A 370 -17.53 -9.78 12.71
N SER A 371 -18.51 -8.89 12.90
CA SER A 371 -18.88 -7.88 11.89
C SER A 371 -17.80 -6.86 11.57
N ASN A 372 -16.85 -6.58 12.47
CA ASN A 372 -15.71 -5.68 12.17
C ASN A 372 -14.78 -6.30 11.13
N GLY A 373 -14.64 -7.63 11.08
CA GLY A 373 -13.92 -8.32 10.02
C GLY A 373 -14.50 -8.11 8.62
N ALA A 374 -15.76 -7.65 8.50
CA ALA A 374 -16.36 -7.31 7.21
C ALA A 374 -15.92 -5.94 6.65
N VAL A 375 -15.28 -5.10 7.46
CA VAL A 375 -14.66 -3.85 7.03
C VAL A 375 -13.24 -4.19 6.55
N ILE A 376 -12.99 -4.13 5.24
CA ILE A 376 -11.81 -4.72 4.59
C ILE A 376 -10.50 -4.18 5.17
N HIS A 377 -10.40 -2.85 5.38
CA HIS A 377 -9.28 -2.16 6.01
C HIS A 377 -9.69 -1.58 7.36
N TYR A 378 -10.29 -2.44 8.20
CA TYR A 378 -10.71 -2.06 9.54
C TYR A 378 -9.52 -1.62 10.38
N ARG A 379 -9.63 -0.46 11.01
CA ARG A 379 -8.70 0.00 12.03
C ARG A 379 -9.44 0.04 13.37
N VAL A 380 -8.98 -0.75 14.31
CA VAL A 380 -9.56 -0.75 15.67
C VAL A 380 -9.26 0.56 16.38
N THR A 381 -10.28 1.14 17.00
CA THR A 381 -10.19 2.31 17.90
C THR A 381 -10.91 2.00 19.21
N GLU A 382 -10.74 2.85 20.23
CA GLU A 382 -11.47 2.68 21.50
C GLU A 382 -12.99 2.65 21.29
N GLU A 383 -13.51 3.42 20.31
CA GLU A 383 -14.95 3.51 20.02
C GLU A 383 -15.47 2.29 19.26
N THR A 384 -14.64 1.69 18.40
CA THR A 384 -15.07 0.58 17.53
C THR A 384 -14.67 -0.79 18.04
N ASN A 385 -13.80 -0.84 19.07
CA ASN A 385 -13.27 -2.06 19.66
C ASN A 385 -14.39 -3.02 20.12
N LYS A 386 -14.31 -4.27 19.70
CA LYS A 386 -15.29 -5.31 20.05
C LYS A 386 -14.65 -6.47 20.80
N PRO A 387 -15.43 -7.12 21.68
CA PRO A 387 -15.02 -8.38 22.28
C PRO A 387 -14.88 -9.47 21.20
N ILE A 388 -13.87 -10.31 21.36
CA ILE A 388 -13.70 -11.54 20.59
C ILE A 388 -14.55 -12.61 21.26
N GLU A 389 -15.76 -12.80 20.75
CA GLU A 389 -16.73 -13.71 21.34
C GLU A 389 -16.40 -15.17 21.02
N PRO A 390 -16.65 -16.13 21.97
CA PRO A 390 -16.65 -17.54 21.64
C PRO A 390 -17.66 -17.88 20.51
N ASP A 391 -17.37 -18.95 19.77
CA ASP A 391 -18.17 -19.42 18.64
C ASP A 391 -18.37 -18.37 17.54
N SER A 392 -17.29 -17.61 17.25
CA SER A 392 -17.27 -16.56 16.26
C SER A 392 -16.08 -16.67 15.29
N VAL A 393 -16.10 -15.85 14.26
CA VAL A 393 -14.98 -15.69 13.30
C VAL A 393 -14.18 -14.46 13.69
N TYR A 394 -12.85 -14.62 13.74
CA TYR A 394 -11.91 -13.54 13.95
C TYR A 394 -10.92 -13.45 12.78
N LEU A 395 -10.75 -12.25 12.24
CA LEU A 395 -9.81 -11.93 11.18
C LEU A 395 -8.69 -11.06 11.75
N VAL A 396 -7.43 -11.46 11.52
CA VAL A 396 -6.27 -10.63 11.80
C VAL A 396 -5.42 -10.49 10.54
N ASP A 397 -5.16 -9.24 10.17
CA ASP A 397 -4.28 -8.88 9.08
C ASP A 397 -3.19 -7.94 9.63
N SER A 398 -1.93 -8.29 9.37
CA SER A 398 -0.81 -7.68 10.07
C SER A 398 0.53 -7.99 9.41
N GLY A 399 1.48 -7.12 9.63
CA GLY A 399 2.83 -7.35 9.15
C GLY A 399 3.88 -6.62 9.98
N GLY A 400 5.14 -6.85 9.67
CA GLY A 400 6.27 -6.22 10.32
C GLY A 400 7.32 -5.71 9.35
N GLN A 401 7.93 -4.61 9.73
CA GLN A 401 9.14 -4.08 9.12
C GLN A 401 10.35 -4.69 9.83
N TYR A 402 11.09 -5.49 9.10
CA TYR A 402 12.38 -6.03 9.52
C TYR A 402 13.48 -5.40 8.67
N LEU A 403 14.67 -5.16 9.22
CA LEU A 403 15.79 -4.56 8.47
C LEU A 403 16.10 -5.27 7.14
N ASP A 404 15.75 -6.55 7.02
CA ASP A 404 15.99 -7.39 5.84
C ASP A 404 14.72 -7.83 5.10
N GLY A 405 13.55 -7.23 5.37
CA GLY A 405 12.31 -7.51 4.64
C GLY A 405 11.07 -6.93 5.30
N THR A 406 10.02 -6.80 4.52
CA THR A 406 8.67 -6.40 4.97
C THR A 406 7.77 -7.62 4.90
N THR A 407 6.93 -7.86 5.93
CA THR A 407 5.96 -8.94 5.95
C THR A 407 4.55 -8.39 5.92
N ASP A 408 3.65 -9.23 5.39
CA ASP A 408 2.22 -8.99 5.29
C ASP A 408 1.51 -10.34 5.32
N VAL A 409 0.51 -10.49 6.17
CA VAL A 409 -0.19 -11.78 6.33
C VAL A 409 -1.55 -11.61 6.97
N THR A 410 -2.57 -12.17 6.33
CA THR A 410 -3.90 -12.30 6.93
C THR A 410 -4.18 -13.75 7.32
N ARG A 411 -4.75 -13.92 8.52
CA ARG A 411 -5.38 -15.18 8.95
C ARG A 411 -6.80 -14.91 9.45
N THR A 412 -7.71 -15.78 9.04
CA THR A 412 -9.06 -15.87 9.61
C THR A 412 -9.17 -17.16 10.39
N VAL A 413 -9.62 -17.09 11.62
CA VAL A 413 -9.69 -18.24 12.54
C VAL A 413 -11.05 -18.36 13.23
N ALA A 414 -11.42 -19.59 13.57
CA ALA A 414 -12.57 -19.86 14.42
C ALA A 414 -12.19 -19.70 15.90
N ILE A 415 -12.98 -18.94 16.63
CA ILE A 415 -12.89 -18.86 18.10
C ILE A 415 -13.93 -19.84 18.67
N GLY A 416 -13.54 -21.10 18.82
CA GLY A 416 -14.48 -22.18 19.16
C GLY A 416 -15.17 -22.78 17.94
N GLU A 417 -16.48 -23.02 18.00
CA GLU A 417 -17.25 -23.64 16.93
C GLU A 417 -17.90 -22.59 16.01
N VAL A 418 -17.79 -22.77 14.70
CA VAL A 418 -18.43 -21.90 13.70
C VAL A 418 -19.38 -22.69 12.80
N GLY A 419 -20.32 -21.97 12.18
CA GLY A 419 -21.35 -22.57 11.34
C GLY A 419 -20.81 -23.10 10.01
N ARG A 420 -21.68 -23.89 9.32
CA ARG A 420 -21.33 -24.45 8.01
C ARG A 420 -21.16 -23.38 6.94
N GLU A 421 -21.91 -22.26 7.02
CA GLU A 421 -21.78 -21.18 6.05
C GLU A 421 -20.38 -20.57 6.10
N GLU A 422 -19.90 -20.25 7.31
CA GLU A 422 -18.58 -19.68 7.53
C GLU A 422 -17.47 -20.60 6.97
N LYS A 423 -17.56 -21.90 7.26
CA LYS A 423 -16.61 -22.89 6.75
C LYS A 423 -16.66 -23.00 5.22
N GLU A 424 -17.85 -22.93 4.63
CA GLU A 424 -18.02 -22.96 3.17
C GLU A 424 -17.37 -21.74 2.51
N ARG A 425 -17.64 -20.52 3.03
CA ARG A 425 -17.06 -19.28 2.51
C ARG A 425 -15.55 -19.28 2.64
N PHE A 426 -15.04 -19.68 3.81
CA PHE A 426 -13.61 -19.82 4.03
C PHE A 426 -12.95 -20.81 3.07
N THR A 427 -13.58 -21.95 2.82
CA THR A 427 -13.05 -22.94 1.90
C THR A 427 -13.03 -22.44 0.46
N LEU A 428 -14.02 -21.63 0.03
CA LEU A 428 -14.02 -21.01 -1.30
C LEU A 428 -12.87 -19.99 -1.44
N VAL A 429 -12.62 -19.17 -0.41
CA VAL A 429 -11.48 -18.25 -0.37
C VAL A 429 -10.17 -19.04 -0.45
N LEU A 430 -10.03 -20.10 0.34
CA LEU A 430 -8.84 -20.97 0.32
C LEU A 430 -8.60 -21.58 -1.07
N LYS A 431 -9.63 -22.03 -1.76
CA LYS A 431 -9.52 -22.57 -3.15
C LYS A 431 -8.96 -21.51 -4.10
N GLY A 432 -9.44 -20.28 -4.01
CA GLY A 432 -8.91 -19.15 -4.79
C GLY A 432 -7.45 -18.85 -4.46
N HIS A 433 -7.11 -18.83 -3.17
CA HIS A 433 -5.74 -18.67 -2.70
C HIS A 433 -4.80 -19.75 -3.24
N ILE A 434 -5.19 -21.02 -3.19
CA ILE A 434 -4.41 -22.14 -3.72
C ILE A 434 -4.27 -22.05 -5.24
N ALA A 435 -5.35 -21.72 -5.95
CA ALA A 435 -5.34 -21.62 -7.41
C ALA A 435 -4.32 -20.57 -7.89
N LEU A 436 -4.23 -19.44 -7.21
CA LEU A 436 -3.21 -18.40 -7.48
C LEU A 436 -1.82 -18.87 -7.05
N ALA A 437 -1.65 -19.42 -5.85
CA ALA A 437 -0.35 -19.87 -5.34
C ALA A 437 0.30 -20.96 -6.20
N THR A 438 -0.50 -21.79 -6.89
CA THR A 438 -0.03 -22.87 -7.76
C THR A 438 0.01 -22.50 -9.24
N ALA A 439 -0.31 -21.25 -9.58
CA ALA A 439 -0.35 -20.80 -10.96
C ALA A 439 1.01 -20.92 -11.65
N ARG A 440 1.01 -21.40 -12.89
CA ARG A 440 2.14 -21.35 -13.82
C ARG A 440 1.76 -20.51 -15.01
N PHE A 441 2.63 -19.58 -15.38
CA PHE A 441 2.32 -18.62 -16.43
C PHE A 441 3.56 -18.24 -17.26
N PRO A 442 3.39 -17.91 -18.54
CA PRO A 442 4.52 -17.49 -19.37
C PRO A 442 5.01 -16.08 -19.01
N LYS A 443 6.27 -15.79 -19.31
CA LYS A 443 6.83 -14.43 -19.19
C LYS A 443 5.95 -13.41 -19.91
N GLY A 444 5.76 -12.24 -19.30
CA GLY A 444 4.91 -11.15 -19.82
C GLY A 444 3.44 -11.25 -19.38
N THR A 445 3.07 -12.26 -18.59
CA THR A 445 1.74 -12.32 -17.97
C THR A 445 1.60 -11.22 -16.92
N GLY A 446 0.56 -10.38 -17.04
CA GLY A 446 0.21 -9.39 -16.04
C GLY A 446 -0.71 -9.93 -14.96
N GLY A 447 -0.68 -9.28 -13.79
CA GLY A 447 -1.47 -9.73 -12.65
C GLY A 447 -2.99 -9.73 -12.87
N GLY A 448 -3.51 -8.87 -13.77
CA GLY A 448 -4.94 -8.88 -14.15
C GLY A 448 -5.41 -10.19 -14.77
N GLN A 449 -4.50 -10.96 -15.42
CA GLN A 449 -4.82 -12.28 -15.95
C GLN A 449 -4.89 -13.32 -14.84
N LEU A 450 -4.11 -13.15 -13.76
CA LEU A 450 -4.02 -14.09 -12.63
C LEU A 450 -5.10 -13.85 -11.58
N ASP A 451 -5.59 -12.61 -11.42
CA ASP A 451 -6.65 -12.22 -10.48
C ASP A 451 -7.88 -13.14 -10.59
N THR A 452 -8.25 -13.48 -11.81
CA THR A 452 -9.41 -14.36 -12.09
C THR A 452 -9.28 -15.74 -11.42
N LEU A 453 -8.07 -16.29 -11.27
CA LEU A 453 -7.84 -17.58 -10.63
C LEU A 453 -8.29 -17.57 -9.16
N ALA A 454 -7.98 -16.48 -8.46
CA ALA A 454 -8.37 -16.31 -7.07
C ALA A 454 -9.88 -16.07 -6.89
N ARG A 455 -10.54 -15.41 -7.85
CA ARG A 455 -11.98 -15.10 -7.78
C ARG A 455 -12.87 -16.23 -8.25
N GLN A 456 -12.38 -17.10 -9.11
CA GLN A 456 -13.19 -18.12 -9.78
C GLN A 456 -14.06 -18.96 -8.82
N PRO A 457 -13.55 -19.50 -7.70
CA PRO A 457 -14.38 -20.30 -6.78
C PRO A 457 -15.53 -19.50 -6.16
N LEU A 458 -15.31 -18.23 -5.86
CA LEU A 458 -16.35 -17.33 -5.35
C LEU A 458 -17.38 -16.99 -6.42
N TRP A 459 -16.96 -16.66 -7.64
CA TRP A 459 -17.87 -16.36 -8.75
C TRP A 459 -18.80 -17.52 -9.08
N GLN A 460 -18.31 -18.77 -9.01
CA GLN A 460 -19.14 -19.97 -9.21
C GLN A 460 -20.23 -20.12 -8.14
N ALA A 461 -20.03 -19.52 -6.97
CA ALA A 461 -21.02 -19.45 -5.89
C ALA A 461 -21.86 -18.14 -5.90
N GLY A 462 -21.67 -17.27 -6.91
CA GLY A 462 -22.35 -15.97 -7.00
C GLY A 462 -21.81 -14.92 -6.02
N LEU A 463 -20.54 -15.04 -5.61
CA LEU A 463 -19.85 -14.18 -4.64
C LEU A 463 -18.66 -13.48 -5.29
N ASP A 464 -18.21 -12.36 -4.70
CA ASP A 464 -17.00 -11.65 -5.09
C ASP A 464 -16.47 -10.85 -3.89
N TYR A 465 -15.34 -10.13 -4.07
CA TYR A 465 -14.78 -9.16 -3.14
C TYR A 465 -14.30 -7.91 -3.88
N ASP A 466 -14.31 -6.75 -3.19
CA ASP A 466 -14.14 -5.42 -3.80
C ASP A 466 -12.77 -4.79 -3.50
N HIS A 467 -11.72 -5.61 -3.46
CA HIS A 467 -10.32 -5.17 -3.39
C HIS A 467 -9.44 -5.91 -4.40
N GLY A 468 -8.19 -5.50 -4.55
CA GLY A 468 -7.19 -6.24 -5.33
C GLY A 468 -6.90 -7.61 -4.71
N THR A 469 -6.54 -8.58 -5.53
CA THR A 469 -6.11 -9.91 -5.04
C THR A 469 -4.67 -9.89 -4.52
N GLY A 470 -3.89 -8.86 -4.90
CA GLY A 470 -2.52 -8.71 -4.44
C GLY A 470 -1.84 -7.44 -4.96
N HIS A 471 -0.89 -7.00 -4.20
CA HIS A 471 -0.02 -5.84 -4.46
C HIS A 471 1.45 -6.24 -4.35
N GLY A 472 2.34 -5.41 -4.88
CA GLY A 472 3.77 -5.54 -4.64
C GLY A 472 4.13 -5.21 -3.19
N VAL A 473 5.26 -5.76 -2.72
CA VAL A 473 5.77 -5.51 -1.36
C VAL A 473 7.24 -5.12 -1.43
N GLY A 474 7.62 -4.11 -0.67
CA GLY A 474 9.00 -3.61 -0.56
C GLY A 474 9.91 -4.53 0.24
N SER A 475 11.21 -4.22 0.27
CA SER A 475 12.18 -4.84 1.16
C SER A 475 12.64 -3.81 2.19
N TYR A 476 12.06 -3.87 3.40
CA TYR A 476 12.15 -2.82 4.41
C TYR A 476 11.80 -1.45 3.81
N LEU A 477 10.64 -1.42 3.11
CA LEU A 477 10.04 -0.27 2.46
C LEU A 477 8.51 -0.35 2.55
N ALA A 478 7.77 0.30 1.65
CA ALA A 478 6.33 0.30 1.65
C ALA A 478 5.76 -1.13 1.57
N VAL A 479 4.79 -1.44 2.41
CA VAL A 479 4.05 -2.71 2.33
C VAL A 479 3.27 -2.79 1.02
N HIS A 480 2.69 -1.68 0.56
CA HIS A 480 2.11 -1.54 -0.77
C HIS A 480 3.13 -0.91 -1.72
N GLU A 481 3.75 -1.71 -2.57
CA GLU A 481 4.75 -1.28 -3.54
C GLU A 481 4.27 -1.55 -4.98
N GLY A 482 4.49 -0.60 -5.88
CA GLY A 482 4.34 -0.79 -7.31
C GLY A 482 5.67 -1.13 -8.00
N PRO A 483 5.65 -1.41 -9.33
CA PRO A 483 4.50 -1.27 -10.24
C PRO A 483 3.63 -2.53 -10.39
N GLN A 484 4.05 -3.69 -9.85
CA GLN A 484 3.33 -4.96 -9.98
C GLN A 484 2.11 -5.01 -9.05
N ARG A 485 1.04 -5.65 -9.52
CA ARG A 485 -0.15 -5.95 -8.73
C ARG A 485 -0.96 -7.08 -9.36
N ILE A 486 -1.80 -7.74 -8.58
CA ILE A 486 -2.79 -8.71 -9.03
C ILE A 486 -4.18 -8.13 -8.72
N ALA A 487 -4.92 -7.67 -9.74
CA ALA A 487 -6.20 -7.00 -9.57
C ALA A 487 -7.03 -7.10 -10.85
N LYS A 488 -8.36 -6.85 -10.76
CA LYS A 488 -9.30 -6.89 -11.91
C LYS A 488 -8.78 -6.09 -13.13
N MET A 489 -8.20 -4.93 -12.90
CA MET A 489 -7.64 -4.10 -13.97
C MET A 489 -6.15 -4.39 -14.18
N ASN A 490 -5.80 -4.73 -15.42
CA ASN A 490 -4.41 -4.86 -15.83
C ASN A 490 -3.77 -3.45 -16.00
N ASN A 491 -2.61 -3.24 -15.40
CA ASN A 491 -1.85 -2.01 -15.53
C ASN A 491 -0.73 -2.08 -16.60
N GLY A 492 -0.68 -3.15 -17.38
CA GLY A 492 0.31 -3.34 -18.44
C GLY A 492 1.68 -3.83 -17.96
N VAL A 493 1.87 -4.07 -16.67
CA VAL A 493 3.12 -4.57 -16.10
C VAL A 493 3.09 -6.10 -16.10
N GLY A 494 4.03 -6.73 -16.79
CA GLY A 494 4.27 -8.17 -16.71
C GLY A 494 4.99 -8.54 -15.42
N LEU A 495 4.64 -9.68 -14.84
CA LEU A 495 5.35 -10.18 -13.68
C LEU A 495 6.73 -10.71 -14.09
N GLU A 496 7.76 -10.32 -13.33
CA GLU A 496 9.16 -10.71 -13.55
C GLU A 496 9.70 -11.50 -12.33
N PRO A 497 10.64 -12.42 -12.54
CA PRO A 497 11.32 -13.11 -11.43
C PRO A 497 11.91 -12.15 -10.42
N GLY A 498 11.75 -12.43 -9.14
CA GLY A 498 12.21 -11.57 -8.05
C GLY A 498 11.18 -10.55 -7.55
N MET A 499 10.05 -10.39 -8.23
CA MET A 499 8.94 -9.59 -7.71
C MET A 499 8.26 -10.31 -6.54
N ILE A 500 7.95 -9.55 -5.48
CA ILE A 500 7.17 -10.02 -4.33
C ILE A 500 5.78 -9.43 -4.44
N LEU A 501 4.75 -10.26 -4.21
CA LEU A 501 3.34 -9.85 -4.22
C LEU A 501 2.59 -10.51 -3.08
N SER A 502 1.49 -9.89 -2.65
CA SER A 502 0.49 -10.56 -1.82
C SER A 502 -0.41 -11.47 -2.69
N ASN A 503 -0.98 -12.49 -2.04
CA ASN A 503 -2.03 -13.36 -2.54
C ASN A 503 -3.09 -13.43 -1.45
N GLU A 504 -4.11 -12.57 -1.54
CA GLU A 504 -5.01 -12.19 -0.44
C GLU A 504 -6.51 -12.20 -0.83
N PRO A 505 -7.04 -13.23 -1.49
CA PRO A 505 -8.49 -13.30 -1.73
C PRO A 505 -9.28 -13.28 -0.42
N GLY A 506 -10.48 -12.71 -0.47
CA GLY A 506 -11.35 -12.58 0.70
C GLY A 506 -12.83 -12.74 0.37
N TYR A 507 -13.66 -12.74 1.42
CA TYR A 507 -15.11 -12.64 1.36
C TYR A 507 -15.60 -11.85 2.57
N TYR A 508 -16.53 -10.92 2.37
CA TYR A 508 -17.00 -10.01 3.40
C TYR A 508 -18.52 -9.95 3.40
N LYS A 509 -19.13 -10.27 4.57
CA LYS A 509 -20.57 -10.22 4.78
C LYS A 509 -20.90 -9.08 5.73
N PRO A 510 -21.35 -7.91 5.23
CA PRO A 510 -21.64 -6.77 6.06
C PRO A 510 -22.53 -7.12 7.27
N GLY A 511 -22.16 -6.62 8.44
CA GLY A 511 -22.87 -6.86 9.68
C GLY A 511 -22.72 -8.27 10.29
N ALA A 512 -21.91 -9.16 9.66
CA ALA A 512 -21.72 -10.53 10.13
C ALA A 512 -20.23 -10.88 10.35
N TYR A 513 -19.45 -11.03 9.30
CA TYR A 513 -18.03 -11.44 9.38
C TYR A 513 -17.27 -11.11 8.08
N GLY A 514 -15.96 -11.07 8.17
CA GLY A 514 -15.05 -11.06 7.02
C GLY A 514 -14.06 -12.19 7.08
N MET A 515 -13.57 -12.58 5.90
CA MET A 515 -12.55 -13.63 5.74
C MET A 515 -11.54 -13.19 4.69
N ARG A 516 -10.26 -13.33 5.01
CA ARG A 516 -9.13 -13.18 4.09
C ARG A 516 -8.09 -14.23 4.43
N ILE A 517 -7.49 -14.83 3.41
CA ILE A 517 -6.34 -15.71 3.55
C ILE A 517 -5.25 -15.10 2.70
N GLU A 518 -4.18 -14.70 3.36
CA GLU A 518 -3.08 -14.03 2.69
C GLU A 518 -1.74 -14.68 2.98
N ASN A 519 -0.96 -14.82 1.92
CA ASN A 519 0.47 -15.08 1.97
C ASN A 519 1.19 -14.16 0.98
N LEU A 520 2.40 -13.74 1.32
CA LEU A 520 3.30 -13.17 0.32
C LEU A 520 3.91 -14.29 -0.54
N VAL A 521 4.06 -13.98 -1.82
CA VAL A 521 4.63 -14.87 -2.82
C VAL A 521 5.73 -14.17 -3.60
N LEU A 522 6.79 -14.92 -3.93
CA LEU A 522 7.90 -14.48 -4.77
C LEU A 522 7.75 -15.09 -6.16
N VAL A 523 7.81 -14.28 -7.22
CA VAL A 523 7.84 -14.76 -8.60
C VAL A 523 9.16 -15.50 -8.85
N THR A 524 9.05 -16.78 -9.27
CA THR A 524 10.21 -17.66 -9.48
C THR A 524 10.84 -17.47 -10.87
N GLU A 525 12.08 -17.94 -11.02
CA GLU A 525 12.70 -18.08 -12.33
C GLU A 525 11.89 -19.01 -13.25
N PRO A 526 11.95 -18.79 -14.57
CA PRO A 526 11.20 -19.61 -15.51
C PRO A 526 11.76 -21.05 -15.57
N GLU A 527 10.87 -22.03 -15.34
CA GLU A 527 11.20 -23.45 -15.38
C GLU A 527 10.58 -24.16 -16.57
N ALA A 528 11.31 -25.12 -17.15
CA ALA A 528 10.79 -26.00 -18.18
C ALA A 528 9.73 -26.95 -17.59
N VAL A 529 8.56 -27.02 -18.22
CA VAL A 529 7.51 -27.99 -17.86
C VAL A 529 7.69 -29.24 -18.70
N ALA A 530 7.66 -30.41 -18.07
CA ALA A 530 7.80 -31.68 -18.76
C ALA A 530 6.72 -31.81 -19.86
N GLY A 531 7.15 -32.00 -21.12
CA GLY A 531 6.25 -32.03 -22.27
C GLY A 531 5.72 -30.68 -22.72
N GLY A 532 6.11 -29.57 -22.06
CA GLY A 532 5.74 -28.21 -22.41
C GLY A 532 6.64 -27.62 -23.48
N GLU A 533 6.14 -26.63 -24.20
CA GLU A 533 6.86 -25.94 -25.28
C GLU A 533 7.54 -24.64 -24.80
N ARG A 534 7.17 -24.14 -23.62
CA ARG A 534 7.65 -22.87 -23.07
C ARG A 534 8.04 -23.02 -21.59
N PRO A 535 9.09 -22.34 -21.15
CA PRO A 535 9.35 -22.19 -19.72
C PRO A 535 8.26 -21.32 -19.08
N MET A 536 7.88 -21.68 -17.85
CA MET A 536 6.83 -21.01 -17.08
C MET A 536 7.39 -20.43 -15.80
N LEU A 537 6.97 -19.23 -15.47
CA LEU A 537 7.09 -18.63 -14.15
C LEU A 537 6.10 -19.31 -13.19
N GLY A 538 6.32 -19.15 -11.91
CA GLY A 538 5.44 -19.60 -10.85
C GLY A 538 5.63 -18.74 -9.61
N PHE A 539 5.15 -19.25 -8.48
CA PHE A 539 5.26 -18.56 -7.19
C PHE A 539 5.91 -19.46 -6.14
N GLU A 540 6.84 -18.89 -5.37
CA GLU A 540 7.31 -19.41 -4.09
C GLU A 540 6.49 -18.74 -2.99
N THR A 541 5.76 -19.47 -2.16
CA THR A 541 5.09 -18.91 -0.98
C THR A 541 6.12 -18.56 0.07
N LEU A 542 6.17 -17.31 0.51
CA LEU A 542 7.11 -16.79 1.51
C LEU A 542 6.55 -16.92 2.93
N THR A 543 5.28 -16.60 3.13
CA THR A 543 4.62 -16.60 4.45
C THR A 543 4.56 -18.00 5.05
N LEU A 544 4.87 -18.11 6.32
CA LEU A 544 4.99 -19.35 7.08
C LEU A 544 4.09 -19.31 8.33
N ALA A 545 2.78 -19.44 8.14
CA ALA A 545 1.80 -19.47 9.23
C ALA A 545 0.70 -20.50 8.91
N PRO A 546 0.16 -21.23 9.91
CA PRO A 546 -0.89 -22.20 9.66
C PRO A 546 -2.17 -21.54 9.16
N ILE A 547 -2.88 -22.21 8.26
CA ILE A 547 -4.25 -21.88 7.85
C ILE A 547 -5.20 -22.69 8.72
N ASP A 548 -6.22 -22.05 9.31
CA ASP A 548 -7.07 -22.72 10.30
C ASP A 548 -7.89 -23.89 9.69
N ARG A 549 -7.56 -25.09 10.12
CA ARG A 549 -8.21 -26.33 9.68
C ARG A 549 -9.67 -26.44 10.14
N ASN A 550 -10.03 -25.78 11.26
CA ASN A 550 -11.39 -25.79 11.80
C ASN A 550 -12.37 -25.01 10.90
N MET A 551 -11.85 -24.11 10.06
CA MET A 551 -12.61 -23.34 9.09
C MET A 551 -12.81 -24.06 7.75
N ILE A 552 -12.22 -25.24 7.53
CA ILE A 552 -12.20 -25.92 6.25
C ILE A 552 -13.27 -27.01 6.19
N LEU A 553 -13.98 -27.09 5.07
CA LEU A 553 -14.79 -28.24 4.66
C LEU A 553 -13.98 -29.12 3.69
N PRO A 554 -13.35 -30.21 4.15
CA PRO A 554 -12.45 -31.00 3.31
C PRO A 554 -13.13 -31.62 2.06
N GLU A 555 -14.44 -31.86 2.14
CA GLU A 555 -15.23 -32.37 1.02
C GLU A 555 -15.37 -31.40 -0.16
N LEU A 556 -15.09 -30.08 0.05
CA LEU A 556 -15.10 -29.08 -1.02
C LEU A 556 -13.74 -28.94 -1.72
N LEU A 557 -12.67 -29.49 -1.13
CA LEU A 557 -11.34 -29.47 -1.72
C LEU A 557 -11.12 -30.65 -2.63
N THR A 558 -10.49 -30.42 -3.78
CA THR A 558 -9.94 -31.48 -4.62
C THR A 558 -8.74 -32.15 -3.95
N GLU A 559 -8.33 -33.31 -4.43
CA GLU A 559 -7.13 -34.01 -3.96
C GLU A 559 -5.86 -33.15 -4.13
N ALA A 560 -5.75 -32.43 -5.25
CA ALA A 560 -4.63 -31.54 -5.51
C ALA A 560 -4.58 -30.35 -4.51
N GLU A 561 -5.73 -29.75 -4.19
CA GLU A 561 -5.82 -28.66 -3.21
C GLU A 561 -5.49 -29.13 -1.79
N ARG A 562 -5.99 -30.29 -1.39
CA ARG A 562 -5.60 -30.93 -0.11
C ARG A 562 -4.11 -31.25 -0.06
N GLY A 563 -3.57 -31.79 -1.16
CA GLY A 563 -2.14 -32.08 -1.27
C GLY A 563 -1.29 -30.84 -1.12
N TRP A 564 -1.68 -29.71 -1.74
CA TRP A 564 -0.98 -28.45 -1.57
C TRP A 564 -1.04 -27.95 -0.13
N LEU A 565 -2.21 -27.95 0.51
CA LEU A 565 -2.37 -27.46 1.89
C LEU A 565 -1.56 -28.32 2.87
N ASN A 566 -1.60 -29.64 2.75
CA ASN A 566 -0.82 -30.55 3.59
C ASN A 566 0.70 -30.32 3.42
N ALA A 567 1.17 -30.10 2.19
CA ALA A 567 2.57 -29.79 1.91
C ALA A 567 2.97 -28.42 2.49
N TYR A 568 2.11 -27.41 2.34
CA TYR A 568 2.32 -26.09 2.93
C TYR A 568 2.39 -26.17 4.47
N HIS A 569 1.45 -26.85 5.11
CA HIS A 569 1.44 -27.06 6.55
C HIS A 569 2.67 -27.85 7.05
N ALA A 570 3.11 -28.88 6.32
CA ALA A 570 4.34 -29.59 6.65
C ALA A 570 5.58 -28.69 6.58
N ARG A 571 5.65 -27.79 5.60
CA ARG A 571 6.72 -26.79 5.50
C ARG A 571 6.65 -25.80 6.65
N VAL A 572 5.48 -25.23 6.97
CA VAL A 572 5.28 -24.33 8.11
C VAL A 572 5.78 -24.97 9.40
N ARG A 573 5.34 -26.21 9.67
CA ARG A 573 5.78 -26.97 10.85
C ARG A 573 7.30 -27.14 10.89
N THR A 574 7.91 -27.53 9.78
CA THR A 574 9.35 -27.78 9.71
C THR A 574 10.16 -26.51 9.93
N GLU A 575 9.78 -25.39 9.30
CA GLU A 575 10.54 -24.16 9.34
C GLU A 575 10.28 -23.35 10.63
N ILE A 576 9.10 -23.43 11.24
CA ILE A 576 8.74 -22.60 12.40
C ILE A 576 9.02 -23.28 13.74
N THR A 577 8.86 -24.60 13.86
CA THR A 577 9.11 -25.34 15.13
C THR A 577 10.44 -24.98 15.82
N PRO A 578 11.58 -24.80 15.11
CA PRO A 578 12.84 -24.42 15.76
C PRO A 578 12.87 -23.03 16.39
N HIS A 579 11.89 -22.18 16.10
CA HIS A 579 11.85 -20.74 16.46
C HIS A 579 10.79 -20.39 17.51
N VAL A 580 10.07 -21.38 18.04
CA VAL A 580 9.00 -21.21 19.03
C VAL A 580 9.26 -22.09 20.25
N ASP A 581 8.53 -21.85 21.35
CA ASP A 581 8.62 -22.68 22.54
C ASP A 581 7.95 -24.06 22.34
N ALA A 582 8.15 -24.96 23.33
CA ALA A 582 7.67 -26.34 23.24
C ALA A 582 6.13 -26.45 23.23
N GLU A 583 5.41 -25.54 23.89
CA GLU A 583 3.94 -25.53 23.94
C GLU A 583 3.40 -25.09 22.57
N THR A 584 3.93 -24.02 22.01
CA THR A 584 3.59 -23.55 20.66
C THR A 584 3.98 -24.60 19.60
N ALA A 585 5.13 -25.27 19.73
CA ALA A 585 5.54 -26.33 18.82
C ALA A 585 4.57 -27.53 18.83
N ALA A 586 4.08 -27.92 20.01
CA ALA A 586 3.07 -28.98 20.15
C ALA A 586 1.74 -28.57 19.50
N TRP A 587 1.25 -27.36 19.78
CA TRP A 587 0.05 -26.81 19.14
C TRP A 587 0.21 -26.71 17.62
N LEU A 588 1.36 -26.24 17.14
CA LEU A 588 1.65 -26.10 15.70
C LEU A 588 1.60 -27.45 15.00
N ALA A 589 2.07 -28.53 15.65
CA ALA A 589 1.98 -29.88 15.11
C ALA A 589 0.52 -30.32 14.89
N GLU A 590 -0.38 -29.96 15.80
CA GLU A 590 -1.82 -30.23 15.69
C GLU A 590 -2.46 -29.32 14.63
N ALA A 591 -2.20 -28.01 14.67
CA ALA A 591 -2.75 -27.01 13.75
C ALA A 591 -2.34 -27.24 12.29
N THR A 592 -1.23 -27.94 12.06
CA THR A 592 -0.70 -28.28 10.72
C THR A 592 -0.81 -29.77 10.37
N ALA A 593 -1.59 -30.57 11.12
CA ALA A 593 -1.83 -31.94 10.77
C ALA A 593 -2.57 -32.06 9.42
N GLU A 594 -2.41 -33.17 8.71
CA GLU A 594 -3.08 -33.44 7.42
C GLU A 594 -4.61 -33.40 7.55
N ILE A 595 -5.30 -33.01 6.46
CA ILE A 595 -6.77 -33.00 6.35
C ILE A 595 -7.24 -34.00 5.32
#